data_f4b617dcf0fa2ce380a1b5bc7bef2718
#
_entry.id   f4b617dcf0fa2ce380a1b5bc7bef2718
#
_cell.length_a   1.000
_cell.length_b   1.000
_cell.length_c   1.000
_cell.angle_alpha   90.00
_cell.angle_beta   90.00
_cell.angle_gamma   90.00
#
_symmetry.space_group_name_H-M   'P 1'
#
loop_
_entity.id
_entity.type
_entity.pdbx_description
1 polymer ?
#
loop_
_entity_poly.entity_id
_entity_poly.type
_entity_poly.pdbx_seq_one_letter_code
_entity_poly.pdbx_strand_id
1 'polypeptide(L)'
;MQWQWGKWQWGILFLIGLGWAMSTMGGGRPVYDGLILDFRDDLPQAQIERQLASLGLSAQPNSPFSAAEQTYVLAGDRRQLKQLRRSDLKALTEAIEPNYVYSAATAPNDPDYPQQWNFRSINVEQAWDSTHGEGVTVAVIDTGITPVKDLGQTKIVKGYNFVDNSRDTSDDSGHGTHIAGTIAQSTNNGYGVAGIAHGAALMPLKVLGASGSGTVVDIAEAIRYAADQGADVINMSLGGMGDSAVLSQAIDYAHSKGVVMVAAAGNAGENAAAYPARYGHVIAVSATDATDTKAPYSNYGAGVNIAAPGGSLGEAQTGGILQDTIVPDKGTSELRSLQGTSMATAHVTGVAALVLSSGIDDPDEVAQVLYQSSRMSRTDELNYLGAGHLDAAAAVKLAQVGQISPRDFFRWLNRNGYLNLRFWFDGGVVALLPKVGMVLGSYLLAWLLRTYLPMGWAWNGWLTSGLMVGSAGAFLLRGLYVFDLPQWPMRVMGSSIPELGTAIGASGVLNPITASALIPLGLLSLLLSHHTLKWFAMGSTLGVASCLAISAVLSPTLLWLGGGAIASIFLLANAGCCLALAYLALKTEAAR
;
A
#
# COMPACT_ATOMS: atom_id res chain seq x y z
N MET A 1 -21.39 8.66 -44.48
CA MET A 1 -22.34 8.74 -43.36
C MET A 1 -22.59 7.38 -42.73
N GLN A 2 -21.53 6.64 -42.36
CA GLN A 2 -21.65 5.26 -41.83
C GLN A 2 -20.71 4.95 -40.64
N TRP A 3 -20.22 5.97 -39.89
CA TRP A 3 -19.17 5.74 -38.90
C TRP A 3 -19.50 6.21 -37.47
N GLN A 4 -20.76 6.49 -37.12
CA GLN A 4 -21.12 6.95 -35.76
C GLN A 4 -21.93 5.96 -34.92
N TRP A 5 -22.41 4.84 -35.47
CA TRP A 5 -23.24 3.88 -34.72
C TRP A 5 -22.45 2.90 -33.84
N GLY A 6 -21.20 2.58 -34.19
CA GLY A 6 -20.40 1.58 -33.45
C GLY A 6 -19.96 2.00 -32.04
N LYS A 7 -19.73 3.29 -31.79
CA LYS A 7 -19.23 3.76 -30.48
C LYS A 7 -20.29 3.78 -29.40
N TRP A 8 -21.55 4.02 -29.76
CA TRP A 8 -22.67 4.02 -28.81
C TRP A 8 -23.07 2.61 -28.36
N GLN A 9 -22.92 1.62 -29.22
CA GLN A 9 -23.21 0.22 -28.90
C GLN A 9 -22.24 -0.34 -27.83
N TRP A 10 -20.96 -0.01 -27.91
CA TRP A 10 -19.97 -0.39 -26.90
C TRP A 10 -20.22 0.30 -25.56
N GLY A 11 -20.63 1.56 -25.57
CA GLY A 11 -21.04 2.28 -24.36
C GLY A 11 -22.28 1.66 -23.69
N ILE A 12 -23.27 1.27 -24.50
CA ILE A 12 -24.50 0.61 -24.01
C ILE A 12 -24.19 -0.81 -23.49
N LEU A 13 -23.36 -1.59 -24.20
CA LEU A 13 -22.92 -2.91 -23.76
C LEU A 13 -22.08 -2.84 -22.49
N PHE A 14 -21.24 -1.83 -22.35
CA PHE A 14 -20.48 -1.56 -21.12
C PHE A 14 -21.42 -1.23 -19.94
N LEU A 15 -22.42 -0.37 -20.17
CA LEU A 15 -23.41 -0.02 -19.13
C LEU A 15 -24.33 -1.21 -18.79
N ILE A 16 -24.69 -2.05 -19.76
CA ILE A 16 -25.45 -3.28 -19.52
C ILE A 16 -24.58 -4.30 -18.78
N GLY A 17 -23.32 -4.47 -19.17
CA GLY A 17 -22.35 -5.32 -18.47
C GLY A 17 -22.10 -4.85 -17.03
N LEU A 18 -21.96 -3.54 -16.84
CA LEU A 18 -21.84 -2.94 -15.52
C LEU A 18 -23.10 -3.13 -14.68
N GLY A 19 -24.29 -2.95 -15.28
CA GLY A 19 -25.57 -3.20 -14.63
C GLY A 19 -25.78 -4.66 -14.26
N TRP A 20 -25.34 -5.58 -15.12
CA TRP A 20 -25.40 -7.03 -14.86
C TRP A 20 -24.40 -7.44 -13.78
N ALA A 21 -23.15 -6.97 -13.85
CA ALA A 21 -22.15 -7.16 -12.80
C ALA A 21 -22.63 -6.61 -11.44
N MET A 22 -23.28 -5.42 -11.44
CA MET A 22 -23.87 -4.85 -10.23
C MET A 22 -25.07 -5.64 -9.68
N SER A 23 -25.78 -6.40 -10.51
CA SER A 23 -26.93 -7.22 -10.07
C SER A 23 -26.54 -8.59 -9.50
N THR A 24 -25.36 -9.09 -9.86
CA THR A 24 -24.82 -10.40 -9.41
C THR A 24 -23.95 -10.30 -8.17
N MET A 25 -23.53 -9.10 -7.78
CA MET A 25 -22.68 -8.87 -6.60
C MET A 25 -23.47 -8.97 -5.28
N GLY A 26 -23.54 -10.16 -4.72
CA GLY A 26 -24.08 -10.44 -3.39
C GLY A 26 -23.09 -10.04 -2.30
N GLY A 27 -23.19 -8.83 -1.76
CA GLY A 27 -22.36 -8.41 -0.62
C GLY A 27 -22.64 -9.20 0.65
N GLY A 28 -21.61 -9.59 1.39
CA GLY A 28 -21.70 -10.18 2.71
C GLY A 28 -22.55 -9.33 3.65
N ARG A 29 -23.43 -10.01 4.38
CA ARG A 29 -24.46 -9.36 5.18
C ARG A 29 -23.96 -9.26 6.61
N PRO A 30 -23.92 -8.06 7.22
CA PRO A 30 -23.70 -7.97 8.65
C PRO A 30 -24.75 -8.85 9.34
N VAL A 31 -24.28 -9.66 10.30
CA VAL A 31 -25.15 -10.53 11.10
C VAL A 31 -25.98 -9.64 12.00
N TYR A 32 -27.30 -9.79 11.96
CA TYR A 32 -28.20 -9.12 12.86
C TYR A 32 -29.34 -10.07 13.29
N ASP A 33 -29.76 -9.90 14.53
CA ASP A 33 -30.80 -10.70 15.14
C ASP A 33 -32.13 -9.92 15.15
N GLY A 34 -32.77 -9.87 13.97
CA GLY A 34 -34.02 -9.16 13.80
C GLY A 34 -33.90 -7.69 13.43
N LEU A 35 -34.98 -6.95 13.62
CA LEU A 35 -35.12 -5.54 13.27
C LEU A 35 -35.54 -4.73 14.49
N ILE A 36 -35.12 -3.48 14.55
CA ILE A 36 -35.52 -2.50 15.57
C ILE A 36 -36.50 -1.53 14.96
N LEU A 37 -37.60 -1.28 15.66
CA LEU A 37 -38.54 -0.18 15.42
C LEU A 37 -38.48 0.74 16.64
N ASP A 38 -37.95 1.92 16.44
CA ASP A 38 -37.83 2.95 17.46
C ASP A 38 -38.93 3.99 17.18
N PHE A 39 -39.99 3.95 17.98
CA PHE A 39 -41.14 4.85 17.81
C PHE A 39 -40.88 6.17 18.52
N ARG A 40 -41.51 7.23 18.03
CA ARG A 40 -41.42 8.56 18.62
C ARG A 40 -42.00 8.56 20.01
N ASP A 41 -41.35 9.18 20.96
CA ASP A 41 -41.72 9.24 22.40
C ASP A 41 -43.10 9.89 22.66
N ASP A 42 -43.55 10.72 21.74
CA ASP A 42 -44.85 11.43 21.88
C ASP A 42 -46.08 10.58 21.48
N LEU A 43 -45.88 9.34 21.02
CA LEU A 43 -46.95 8.46 20.56
C LEU A 43 -47.57 7.69 21.74
N PRO A 44 -48.91 7.61 21.83
CA PRO A 44 -49.56 6.74 22.78
C PRO A 44 -49.31 5.25 22.47
N GLN A 45 -48.98 4.45 23.47
CA GLN A 45 -48.71 3.00 23.32
C GLN A 45 -49.83 2.26 22.60
N ALA A 46 -51.10 2.59 22.90
CA ALA A 46 -52.27 2.03 22.22
C ALA A 46 -52.33 2.35 20.69
N GLN A 47 -51.65 3.38 20.24
CA GLN A 47 -51.53 3.71 18.81
C GLN A 47 -50.45 2.85 18.16
N ILE A 48 -49.32 2.64 18.82
CA ILE A 48 -48.23 1.75 18.39
C ILE A 48 -48.75 0.33 18.21
N GLU A 49 -49.41 -0.21 19.23
CA GLU A 49 -50.01 -1.55 19.23
C GLU A 49 -51.00 -1.77 18.10
N ARG A 50 -51.89 -0.79 17.86
CA ARG A 50 -52.84 -0.83 16.75
C ARG A 50 -52.15 -0.82 15.40
N GLN A 51 -51.07 -0.05 15.26
CA GLN A 51 -50.34 0.06 14.01
C GLN A 51 -49.57 -1.25 13.73
N LEU A 52 -48.91 -1.83 14.74
CA LEU A 52 -48.23 -3.13 14.62
C LEU A 52 -49.23 -4.23 14.26
N ALA A 53 -50.39 -4.27 14.92
CA ALA A 53 -51.44 -5.25 14.64
C ALA A 53 -52.01 -5.08 13.22
N SER A 54 -52.20 -3.85 12.74
CA SER A 54 -52.70 -3.60 11.37
C SER A 54 -51.79 -4.08 10.27
N LEU A 55 -50.48 -4.14 10.56
CA LEU A 55 -49.44 -4.62 9.66
C LEU A 55 -49.09 -6.12 9.87
N GLY A 56 -49.76 -6.76 10.84
CA GLY A 56 -49.47 -8.17 11.18
C GLY A 56 -48.06 -8.40 11.74
N LEU A 57 -47.48 -7.37 12.38
CA LEU A 57 -46.13 -7.42 12.91
C LEU A 57 -46.15 -7.90 14.37
N SER A 58 -45.37 -8.93 14.68
CA SER A 58 -45.15 -9.41 16.04
C SER A 58 -43.87 -8.75 16.59
N ALA A 59 -43.99 -7.50 17.01
CA ALA A 59 -42.88 -6.77 17.63
C ALA A 59 -43.12 -6.66 19.15
N GLN A 60 -42.05 -6.77 19.92
CA GLN A 60 -42.09 -6.69 21.40
C GLN A 60 -40.96 -5.82 21.90
N PRO A 61 -41.14 -5.08 23.01
CA PRO A 61 -40.02 -4.44 23.69
C PRO A 61 -39.01 -5.49 24.16
N ASN A 62 -37.73 -5.21 23.97
CA ASN A 62 -36.65 -6.13 24.41
C ASN A 62 -36.55 -6.21 25.95
N SER A 63 -36.95 -5.16 26.63
CA SER A 63 -36.86 -5.04 28.08
C SER A 63 -37.85 -3.98 28.60
N PRO A 64 -38.07 -3.85 29.92
CA PRO A 64 -38.82 -2.74 30.51
C PRO A 64 -38.25 -1.34 30.12
N PHE A 65 -36.93 -1.26 29.95
CA PHE A 65 -36.28 -0.01 29.49
C PHE A 65 -36.64 0.31 28.04
N SER A 66 -36.57 -0.68 27.14
CA SER A 66 -36.99 -0.52 25.75
C SER A 66 -38.48 -0.19 25.65
N ALA A 67 -39.32 -0.69 26.56
CA ALA A 67 -40.74 -0.36 26.61
C ALA A 67 -40.95 1.11 27.02
N ALA A 68 -40.13 1.64 27.91
CA ALA A 68 -40.17 3.04 28.31
C ALA A 68 -39.76 4.00 27.18
N GLU A 69 -38.76 3.60 26.38
CA GLU A 69 -38.24 4.34 25.22
C GLU A 69 -38.98 3.98 23.91
N GLN A 70 -40.08 3.25 23.97
CA GLN A 70 -40.91 2.84 22.82
C GLN A 70 -40.12 2.13 21.70
N THR A 71 -39.03 1.43 22.08
CA THR A 71 -38.18 0.66 21.17
C THR A 71 -38.59 -0.81 21.14
N TYR A 72 -38.97 -1.30 19.97
CA TYR A 72 -39.49 -2.65 19.75
C TYR A 72 -38.54 -3.47 18.87
N VAL A 73 -38.44 -4.77 19.17
CA VAL A 73 -37.67 -5.74 18.37
C VAL A 73 -38.63 -6.72 17.72
N LEU A 74 -38.38 -7.07 16.44
CA LEU A 74 -39.13 -8.08 15.71
C LEU A 74 -38.18 -8.95 14.87
N ALA A 75 -38.53 -10.22 14.69
CA ALA A 75 -37.84 -11.07 13.72
C ALA A 75 -38.06 -10.53 12.30
N GLY A 76 -37.00 -10.42 11.51
CA GLY A 76 -37.14 -9.91 10.15
C GLY A 76 -35.86 -9.92 9.35
N ASP A 77 -36.03 -9.93 8.03
CA ASP A 77 -34.94 -9.92 7.05
C ASP A 77 -34.79 -8.56 6.34
N ARG A 78 -33.81 -8.48 5.42
CA ARG A 78 -33.56 -7.27 4.61
C ARG A 78 -34.73 -6.85 3.73
N ARG A 79 -35.57 -7.80 3.29
CA ARG A 79 -36.74 -7.48 2.47
C ARG A 79 -37.77 -6.80 3.33
N GLN A 80 -38.01 -7.33 4.51
CA GLN A 80 -38.94 -6.77 5.48
C GLN A 80 -38.45 -5.39 5.97
N LEU A 81 -37.15 -5.22 6.27
CA LEU A 81 -36.57 -3.92 6.58
C LEU A 81 -36.86 -2.87 5.49
N LYS A 82 -36.69 -3.25 4.22
CA LYS A 82 -36.94 -2.36 3.08
C LYS A 82 -38.43 -2.04 2.90
N GLN A 83 -39.32 -2.98 3.23
CA GLN A 83 -40.76 -2.75 3.23
C GLN A 83 -41.18 -1.82 4.36
N LEU A 84 -40.70 -2.04 5.58
CA LEU A 84 -41.01 -1.22 6.75
C LEU A 84 -40.54 0.23 6.56
N ARG A 85 -39.35 0.44 6.03
CA ARG A 85 -38.85 1.78 5.70
C ARG A 85 -39.64 2.52 4.61
N ARG A 86 -40.49 1.82 3.88
CA ARG A 86 -41.36 2.40 2.84
C ARG A 86 -42.83 2.45 3.27
N SER A 87 -43.16 1.91 4.44
CA SER A 87 -44.52 1.93 5.00
C SER A 87 -44.80 3.22 5.79
N ASP A 88 -46.03 3.38 6.20
CA ASP A 88 -46.47 4.50 7.04
C ASP A 88 -45.81 4.51 8.42
N LEU A 89 -45.19 3.41 8.83
CA LEU A 89 -44.37 3.34 10.05
C LEU A 89 -43.24 4.35 10.05
N LYS A 90 -42.67 4.68 8.88
CA LYS A 90 -41.62 5.69 8.77
C LYS A 90 -41.97 7.05 9.36
N ALA A 91 -43.25 7.41 9.34
CA ALA A 91 -43.73 8.69 9.89
C ALA A 91 -43.92 8.62 11.43
N LEU A 92 -44.01 7.41 11.96
CA LEU A 92 -44.26 7.13 13.38
C LEU A 92 -43.01 6.71 14.14
N THR A 93 -41.92 6.42 13.43
CA THR A 93 -40.67 5.94 14.01
C THR A 93 -39.53 6.94 13.81
N GLU A 94 -38.65 7.04 14.79
CA GLU A 94 -37.39 7.77 14.71
C GLU A 94 -36.34 6.95 13.93
N ALA A 95 -36.31 5.64 14.20
CA ALA A 95 -35.44 4.70 13.49
C ALA A 95 -36.15 3.40 13.11
N ILE A 96 -35.78 2.85 11.94
CA ILE A 96 -36.09 1.48 11.52
C ILE A 96 -34.76 0.87 11.02
N GLU A 97 -34.18 -0.02 11.80
CA GLU A 97 -32.82 -0.50 11.55
C GLU A 97 -32.64 -1.99 11.91
N PRO A 98 -31.54 -2.63 11.43
CA PRO A 98 -31.19 -3.96 11.89
C PRO A 98 -30.74 -3.96 13.35
N ASN A 99 -31.14 -4.96 14.11
CA ASN A 99 -30.61 -5.23 15.44
C ASN A 99 -29.24 -5.95 15.29
N TYR A 100 -28.18 -5.18 15.12
CA TYR A 100 -26.84 -5.72 14.92
C TYR A 100 -26.34 -6.45 16.16
N VAL A 101 -25.76 -7.62 15.94
CA VAL A 101 -25.07 -8.37 17.01
C VAL A 101 -23.70 -7.73 17.23
N TYR A 102 -23.42 -7.34 18.47
CA TYR A 102 -22.12 -6.91 18.95
C TYR A 102 -21.55 -8.01 19.83
N SER A 103 -20.31 -8.43 19.56
CA SER A 103 -19.57 -9.37 20.38
C SER A 103 -18.51 -8.62 21.19
N ALA A 104 -18.24 -9.05 22.39
CA ALA A 104 -17.10 -8.55 23.15
C ALA A 104 -15.82 -9.03 22.47
N ALA A 105 -14.95 -8.11 22.08
CA ALA A 105 -13.61 -8.46 21.62
C ALA A 105 -12.84 -8.99 22.84
N THR A 106 -12.53 -10.28 22.84
CA THR A 106 -11.67 -10.89 23.86
C THR A 106 -10.23 -10.78 23.43
N ALA A 107 -9.51 -9.85 24.04
CA ALA A 107 -8.05 -9.81 23.87
C ALA A 107 -7.44 -11.13 24.37
N PRO A 108 -6.34 -11.61 23.76
CA PRO A 108 -5.60 -12.75 24.24
C PRO A 108 -5.24 -12.65 25.75
N ASN A 109 -5.19 -13.80 26.42
CA ASN A 109 -4.86 -13.84 27.85
C ASN A 109 -3.33 -13.86 28.11
N ASP A 110 -2.55 -13.69 27.07
CA ASP A 110 -1.09 -13.69 27.11
C ASP A 110 -0.60 -12.39 27.75
N PRO A 111 0.18 -12.45 28.82
CA PRO A 111 0.42 -11.29 29.69
C PRO A 111 1.16 -10.14 29.02
N ASP A 112 1.97 -10.43 28.00
CA ASP A 112 2.76 -9.43 27.28
C ASP A 112 2.10 -8.97 25.96
N TYR A 113 0.94 -9.53 25.59
CA TYR A 113 0.15 -9.12 24.44
C TYR A 113 -0.12 -7.61 24.36
N PRO A 114 -0.40 -6.89 25.46
CA PRO A 114 -0.60 -5.44 25.40
C PRO A 114 0.58 -4.65 24.85
N GLN A 115 1.79 -5.22 24.83
CA GLN A 115 3.00 -4.61 24.26
C GLN A 115 3.10 -4.80 22.74
N GLN A 116 2.30 -5.71 22.14
CA GLN A 116 2.27 -5.95 20.69
C GLN A 116 1.41 -4.90 19.98
N TRP A 117 1.95 -3.68 19.85
CA TRP A 117 1.32 -2.57 19.15
C TRP A 117 0.98 -2.89 17.69
N ASN A 118 1.82 -3.72 17.07
CA ASN A 118 1.75 -4.18 15.68
C ASN A 118 0.43 -4.91 15.37
N PHE A 119 -0.12 -5.64 16.30
CA PHE A 119 -1.37 -6.38 16.12
C PHE A 119 -2.58 -5.45 16.06
N ARG A 120 -2.58 -4.40 16.89
CA ARG A 120 -3.57 -3.33 16.81
C ARG A 120 -3.44 -2.52 15.52
N SER A 121 -2.20 -2.25 15.09
CA SER A 121 -1.93 -1.55 13.83
C SER A 121 -2.53 -2.26 12.62
N ILE A 122 -2.54 -3.60 12.58
CA ILE A 122 -3.13 -4.37 11.48
C ILE A 122 -4.57 -4.85 11.74
N ASN A 123 -5.22 -4.45 12.83
CA ASN A 123 -6.58 -4.86 13.22
C ASN A 123 -6.77 -6.39 13.31
N VAL A 124 -5.77 -7.15 13.76
CA VAL A 124 -5.82 -8.62 13.74
C VAL A 124 -6.87 -9.19 14.68
N GLU A 125 -7.14 -8.55 15.82
CA GLU A 125 -8.15 -9.01 16.79
C GLU A 125 -9.53 -9.21 16.13
N GLN A 126 -9.92 -8.31 15.24
CA GLN A 126 -11.19 -8.42 14.50
C GLN A 126 -11.17 -9.53 13.43
N ALA A 127 -9.99 -9.92 12.93
CA ALA A 127 -9.85 -11.05 12.02
C ALA A 127 -10.06 -12.38 12.77
N TRP A 128 -9.62 -12.45 14.03
CA TRP A 128 -9.76 -13.63 14.89
C TRP A 128 -11.21 -13.98 15.25
N ASP A 129 -12.14 -13.04 15.15
CA ASP A 129 -13.58 -13.36 15.24
C ASP A 129 -14.04 -14.36 14.16
N SER A 130 -13.24 -14.57 13.13
CA SER A 130 -13.59 -15.37 11.95
C SER A 130 -12.68 -16.56 11.73
N THR A 131 -11.39 -16.44 11.94
CA THR A 131 -10.39 -17.49 11.70
C THR A 131 -9.08 -17.22 12.43
N HIS A 132 -8.33 -18.29 12.72
CA HIS A 132 -7.00 -18.25 13.30
C HIS A 132 -5.94 -18.86 12.39
N GLY A 133 -6.28 -19.19 11.12
CA GLY A 133 -5.38 -19.81 10.17
C GLY A 133 -5.40 -21.35 10.18
N GLU A 134 -6.47 -21.96 10.68
CA GLU A 134 -6.61 -23.42 10.74
C GLU A 134 -6.53 -24.07 9.37
N GLY A 135 -5.82 -25.19 9.30
CA GLY A 135 -5.64 -25.99 8.08
C GLY A 135 -4.52 -25.51 7.17
N VAL A 136 -3.95 -24.34 7.43
CA VAL A 136 -2.87 -23.74 6.62
C VAL A 136 -1.50 -24.16 7.15
N THR A 137 -0.59 -24.49 6.24
CA THR A 137 0.82 -24.77 6.54
C THR A 137 1.71 -23.65 6.00
N VAL A 138 2.46 -23.00 6.88
CA VAL A 138 3.39 -21.92 6.52
C VAL A 138 4.82 -22.44 6.58
N ALA A 139 5.52 -22.45 5.45
CA ALA A 139 6.95 -22.73 5.38
C ALA A 139 7.75 -21.46 5.73
N VAL A 140 8.60 -21.56 6.74
CA VAL A 140 9.51 -20.49 7.16
C VAL A 140 10.91 -20.82 6.65
N ILE A 141 11.31 -20.15 5.56
CA ILE A 141 12.65 -20.29 4.95
C ILE A 141 13.56 -19.25 5.61
N ASP A 142 14.33 -19.71 6.61
CA ASP A 142 15.09 -18.83 7.50
C ASP A 142 16.26 -19.54 8.20
N THR A 143 16.64 -19.13 9.42
CA THR A 143 17.69 -19.73 10.26
C THR A 143 17.27 -21.00 10.99
N GLY A 144 16.05 -21.48 10.78
CA GLY A 144 15.43 -22.61 11.50
C GLY A 144 14.38 -22.14 12.49
N ILE A 145 13.75 -23.09 13.19
CA ILE A 145 12.80 -22.84 14.29
C ILE A 145 13.17 -23.72 15.46
N THR A 146 13.37 -23.12 16.62
CA THR A 146 13.49 -23.83 17.89
C THR A 146 12.18 -23.72 18.67
N PRO A 147 11.57 -24.82 19.09
CA PRO A 147 10.34 -24.79 19.89
C PRO A 147 10.62 -24.14 21.25
N VAL A 148 10.44 -22.83 21.34
CA VAL A 148 10.49 -22.07 22.59
C VAL A 148 9.19 -22.30 23.37
N LYS A 149 9.16 -21.87 24.63
CA LYS A 149 8.00 -22.12 25.51
C LYS A 149 6.70 -21.60 24.91
N ASP A 150 6.75 -20.45 24.27
CA ASP A 150 5.59 -19.80 23.68
C ASP A 150 5.21 -20.32 22.27
N LEU A 151 5.96 -21.26 21.71
CA LEU A 151 5.60 -22.09 20.56
C LEU A 151 5.16 -23.51 20.96
N GLY A 152 4.99 -23.77 22.25
CA GLY A 152 4.73 -25.12 22.79
C GLY A 152 3.38 -25.74 22.35
N GLN A 153 2.39 -24.95 21.95
CA GLN A 153 1.10 -25.40 21.44
C GLN A 153 1.01 -25.27 19.92
N THR A 154 1.97 -24.59 19.27
CA THR A 154 1.98 -24.38 17.83
C THR A 154 2.36 -25.68 17.12
N LYS A 155 1.60 -26.05 16.11
CA LYS A 155 1.88 -27.25 15.33
C LYS A 155 3.10 -27.02 14.44
N ILE A 156 4.18 -27.75 14.68
CA ILE A 156 5.37 -27.76 13.82
C ILE A 156 5.38 -29.06 13.02
N VAL A 157 5.38 -28.94 11.68
CA VAL A 157 5.46 -30.09 10.77
C VAL A 157 6.90 -30.37 10.37
N LYS A 158 7.14 -31.47 9.63
CA LYS A 158 8.49 -31.88 9.21
C LYS A 158 9.11 -30.81 8.32
N GLY A 159 10.27 -30.33 8.71
CA GLY A 159 11.12 -29.44 7.93
C GLY A 159 12.38 -30.11 7.41
N TYR A 160 13.31 -29.28 6.93
CA TYR A 160 14.62 -29.70 6.46
C TYR A 160 15.67 -28.60 6.65
N ASN A 161 16.90 -29.00 6.91
CA ASN A 161 18.06 -28.12 7.03
C ASN A 161 18.95 -28.30 5.78
N PHE A 162 18.93 -27.30 4.91
CA PHE A 162 19.70 -27.28 3.66
C PHE A 162 21.17 -26.87 3.88
N VAL A 163 21.46 -26.18 4.99
CA VAL A 163 22.82 -25.78 5.34
C VAL A 163 23.71 -27.03 5.61
N ASP A 164 23.18 -27.97 6.38
CA ASP A 164 23.88 -29.18 6.80
C ASP A 164 23.37 -30.45 6.10
N ASN A 165 22.40 -30.31 5.20
CA ASN A 165 21.74 -31.45 4.54
C ASN A 165 21.20 -32.49 5.54
N SER A 166 20.48 -31.99 6.58
CA SER A 166 20.01 -32.80 7.69
C SER A 166 18.53 -32.54 8.00
N ARG A 167 17.99 -33.23 9.00
CA ARG A 167 16.62 -33.01 9.52
C ARG A 167 16.59 -32.15 10.78
N ASP A 168 17.72 -31.72 11.27
CA ASP A 168 17.81 -30.81 12.40
C ASP A 168 17.57 -29.38 11.93
N THR A 169 16.39 -28.88 12.16
CA THR A 169 15.95 -27.54 11.80
C THR A 169 16.04 -26.55 12.93
N SER A 170 16.79 -26.88 13.99
CA SER A 170 16.98 -26.00 15.14
C SER A 170 17.58 -24.68 14.70
N ASP A 171 17.04 -23.61 15.24
CA ASP A 171 17.51 -22.24 15.05
C ASP A 171 18.76 -22.01 15.90
N ASP A 172 19.79 -21.44 15.32
CA ASP A 172 21.06 -21.09 15.97
C ASP A 172 21.34 -19.57 15.94
N SER A 173 20.35 -18.78 15.48
CA SER A 173 20.40 -17.32 15.37
C SER A 173 19.32 -16.63 16.22
N GLY A 174 18.13 -17.23 16.32
CA GLY A 174 16.94 -16.67 16.93
C GLY A 174 16.06 -15.87 15.95
N HIS A 175 16.51 -15.61 14.72
CA HIS A 175 15.74 -14.86 13.74
C HIS A 175 14.53 -15.67 13.23
N GLY A 176 14.74 -16.90 12.77
CA GLY A 176 13.66 -17.75 12.25
C GLY A 176 12.61 -18.09 13.31
N THR A 177 13.04 -18.31 14.58
CA THR A 177 12.12 -18.53 15.71
C THR A 177 11.25 -17.30 15.98
N HIS A 178 11.82 -16.09 15.91
CA HIS A 178 11.09 -14.83 16.06
C HIS A 178 10.07 -14.63 14.92
N ILE A 179 10.45 -14.94 13.67
CA ILE A 179 9.56 -14.91 12.51
C ILE A 179 8.41 -15.90 12.70
N ALA A 180 8.71 -17.13 13.09
CA ALA A 180 7.73 -18.16 13.38
C ALA A 180 6.74 -17.72 14.48
N GLY A 181 7.23 -17.05 15.50
CA GLY A 181 6.42 -16.46 16.57
C GLY A 181 5.47 -15.39 16.04
N THR A 182 5.93 -14.46 15.23
CA THR A 182 5.07 -13.42 14.63
C THR A 182 3.94 -14.05 13.79
N ILE A 183 4.23 -15.13 13.06
CA ILE A 183 3.23 -15.83 12.26
C ILE A 183 2.25 -16.61 13.13
N ALA A 184 2.74 -17.45 14.07
CA ALA A 184 1.92 -18.46 14.73
C ALA A 184 2.32 -18.77 16.19
N GLN A 185 2.75 -17.77 16.96
CA GLN A 185 2.98 -17.93 18.39
C GLN A 185 1.74 -18.52 19.07
N SER A 186 1.96 -19.42 20.04
CA SER A 186 0.86 -20.02 20.81
C SER A 186 0.09 -18.93 21.55
N THR A 187 -1.16 -18.75 21.22
CA THR A 187 -2.00 -17.64 21.71
C THR A 187 -3.04 -18.18 22.69
N ASN A 188 -3.44 -17.38 23.68
CA ASN A 188 -4.35 -17.77 24.76
C ASN A 188 -3.77 -18.91 25.64
N ASN A 189 -2.47 -18.95 25.83
CA ASN A 189 -1.77 -19.95 26.64
C ASN A 189 -1.41 -19.46 28.05
N GLY A 190 -1.72 -18.17 28.35
CA GLY A 190 -1.40 -17.53 29.65
C GLY A 190 0.09 -17.23 29.81
N TYR A 191 0.87 -17.18 28.74
CA TYR A 191 2.29 -16.91 28.76
C TYR A 191 2.70 -16.06 27.56
N GLY A 192 3.65 -15.14 27.72
CA GLY A 192 4.29 -14.40 26.63
C GLY A 192 3.34 -13.56 25.80
N VAL A 193 3.34 -13.80 24.50
CA VAL A 193 2.72 -12.97 23.45
C VAL A 193 1.93 -13.81 22.44
N ALA A 194 1.23 -13.17 21.52
CA ALA A 194 0.39 -13.82 20.51
C ALA A 194 1.06 -13.93 19.14
N GLY A 195 0.56 -14.86 18.29
CA GLY A 195 0.85 -14.98 16.86
C GLY A 195 -0.38 -14.65 16.01
N ILE A 196 -0.17 -14.16 14.79
CA ILE A 196 -1.24 -13.69 13.89
C ILE A 196 -2.16 -14.82 13.45
N ALA A 197 -1.59 -15.92 12.96
CA ALA A 197 -2.29 -17.11 12.49
C ALA A 197 -1.96 -18.31 13.42
N HIS A 198 -2.30 -18.16 14.70
CA HIS A 198 -1.91 -19.12 15.74
C HIS A 198 -2.54 -20.52 15.60
N GLY A 199 -3.51 -20.68 14.70
CA GLY A 199 -4.06 -21.98 14.29
C GLY A 199 -3.31 -22.64 13.12
N ALA A 200 -2.36 -21.94 12.48
CA ALA A 200 -1.58 -22.48 11.36
C ALA A 200 -0.47 -23.45 11.83
N ALA A 201 -0.05 -24.32 10.92
CA ALA A 201 1.11 -25.18 11.11
C ALA A 201 2.37 -24.53 10.53
N LEU A 202 3.52 -24.68 11.18
CA LEU A 202 4.81 -24.17 10.72
C LEU A 202 5.68 -25.28 10.18
N MET A 203 6.30 -25.05 8.99
CA MET A 203 7.29 -25.92 8.37
C MET A 203 8.67 -25.24 8.40
N PRO A 204 9.59 -25.63 9.29
CA PRO A 204 10.91 -25.00 9.38
C PRO A 204 11.81 -25.45 8.23
N LEU A 205 12.32 -24.51 7.45
CA LEU A 205 13.26 -24.75 6.36
C LEU A 205 14.52 -23.89 6.60
N LYS A 206 15.55 -24.52 7.15
CA LYS A 206 16.79 -23.83 7.49
C LYS A 206 17.68 -23.72 6.26
N VAL A 207 17.84 -22.47 5.78
CA VAL A 207 18.72 -22.11 4.66
C VAL A 207 19.78 -21.09 5.06
N LEU A 208 19.64 -20.51 6.25
CA LEU A 208 20.58 -19.54 6.81
C LEU A 208 21.27 -20.15 8.03
N GLY A 209 22.60 -20.04 8.10
CA GLY A 209 23.37 -20.41 9.27
C GLY A 209 23.27 -19.37 10.40
N ALA A 210 24.01 -19.58 11.50
CA ALA A 210 24.02 -18.71 12.68
C ALA A 210 24.37 -17.25 12.37
N SER A 211 25.15 -16.99 11.31
CA SER A 211 25.47 -15.63 10.83
C SER A 211 24.32 -14.93 10.09
N GLY A 212 23.19 -15.60 9.86
CA GLY A 212 22.10 -15.09 9.04
C GLY A 212 22.39 -15.11 7.54
N SER A 213 23.37 -15.88 7.08
CA SER A 213 23.75 -15.97 5.67
C SER A 213 23.49 -17.36 5.11
N GLY A 214 23.08 -17.41 3.83
CA GLY A 214 22.83 -18.65 3.10
C GLY A 214 23.05 -18.49 1.60
N THR A 215 22.90 -19.57 0.85
CA THR A 215 23.15 -19.58 -0.59
C THR A 215 21.86 -19.56 -1.39
N VAL A 216 21.94 -19.07 -2.64
CA VAL A 216 20.81 -19.10 -3.58
C VAL A 216 20.32 -20.53 -3.83
N VAL A 217 21.22 -21.50 -3.84
CA VAL A 217 20.88 -22.91 -4.10
C VAL A 217 20.04 -23.46 -2.96
N ASP A 218 20.45 -23.25 -1.71
CA ASP A 218 19.70 -23.70 -0.53
C ASP A 218 18.30 -23.08 -0.48
N ILE A 219 18.19 -21.78 -0.81
CA ILE A 219 16.91 -21.09 -0.87
C ILE A 219 16.01 -21.67 -1.97
N ALA A 220 16.54 -21.89 -3.17
CA ALA A 220 15.77 -22.43 -4.28
C ALA A 220 15.31 -23.88 -4.03
N GLU A 221 16.16 -24.69 -3.41
CA GLU A 221 15.80 -26.05 -2.99
C GLU A 221 14.73 -26.04 -1.90
N ALA A 222 14.83 -25.13 -0.92
CA ALA A 222 13.82 -24.96 0.13
C ALA A 222 12.46 -24.53 -0.42
N ILE A 223 12.41 -23.62 -1.40
CA ILE A 223 11.17 -23.22 -2.07
C ILE A 223 10.51 -24.41 -2.75
N ARG A 224 11.27 -25.21 -3.52
CA ARG A 224 10.75 -26.41 -4.17
C ARG A 224 10.27 -27.45 -3.16
N TYR A 225 11.08 -27.68 -2.11
CA TYR A 225 10.73 -28.60 -1.04
C TYR A 225 9.42 -28.17 -0.34
N ALA A 226 9.26 -26.89 0.00
CA ALA A 226 8.05 -26.37 0.61
C ALA A 226 6.80 -26.68 -0.23
N ALA A 227 6.88 -26.41 -1.54
CA ALA A 227 5.79 -26.68 -2.47
C ALA A 227 5.48 -28.17 -2.60
N ASP A 228 6.50 -29.04 -2.64
CA ASP A 228 6.33 -30.49 -2.73
C ASP A 228 5.82 -31.13 -1.42
N GLN A 229 6.09 -30.50 -0.27
CA GLN A 229 5.59 -30.95 1.04
C GLN A 229 4.24 -30.34 1.42
N GLY A 230 3.62 -29.57 0.51
CA GLY A 230 2.26 -29.03 0.70
C GLY A 230 2.21 -27.83 1.64
N ALA A 231 3.20 -26.95 1.57
CA ALA A 231 3.08 -25.63 2.18
C ALA A 231 2.10 -24.77 1.35
N ASP A 232 1.21 -24.09 2.03
CA ASP A 232 0.26 -23.14 1.43
C ASP A 232 0.86 -21.74 1.30
N VAL A 233 1.72 -21.36 2.25
CA VAL A 233 2.44 -20.09 2.25
C VAL A 233 3.93 -20.32 2.47
N ILE A 234 4.77 -19.60 1.75
CA ILE A 234 6.22 -19.51 2.00
C ILE A 234 6.56 -18.10 2.50
N ASN A 235 7.17 -18.04 3.68
CA ASN A 235 7.76 -16.82 4.22
C ASN A 235 9.27 -16.81 3.94
N MET A 236 9.75 -15.74 3.31
CA MET A 236 11.16 -15.49 3.00
C MET A 236 11.62 -14.17 3.63
N SER A 237 11.90 -14.20 4.94
CA SER A 237 12.41 -13.05 5.69
C SER A 237 13.89 -12.81 5.46
N LEU A 238 14.31 -12.87 4.21
CA LEU A 238 15.69 -12.77 3.73
C LEU A 238 15.76 -11.96 2.44
N GLY A 239 16.94 -11.51 2.06
CA GLY A 239 17.13 -10.80 0.80
C GLY A 239 18.60 -10.64 0.40
N GLY A 240 18.81 -10.49 -0.91
CA GLY A 240 20.11 -10.27 -1.53
C GLY A 240 20.03 -9.38 -2.77
N MET A 241 21.18 -8.96 -3.28
CA MET A 241 21.28 -8.03 -4.42
C MET A 241 21.27 -8.73 -5.79
N GLY A 242 21.46 -10.04 -5.83
CA GLY A 242 21.70 -10.77 -7.08
C GLY A 242 20.44 -11.34 -7.69
N ASP A 243 20.18 -11.03 -8.95
CA ASP A 243 19.22 -11.78 -9.78
C ASP A 243 19.72 -13.20 -10.05
N SER A 244 18.84 -14.19 -9.96
CA SER A 244 19.17 -15.60 -10.16
C SER A 244 18.06 -16.34 -10.91
N ALA A 245 18.41 -16.88 -12.07
CA ALA A 245 17.51 -17.70 -12.86
C ALA A 245 17.06 -18.97 -12.11
N VAL A 246 17.93 -19.53 -11.26
CA VAL A 246 17.61 -20.73 -10.46
C VAL A 246 16.54 -20.40 -9.42
N LEU A 247 16.66 -19.25 -8.77
CA LEU A 247 15.69 -18.78 -7.78
C LEU A 247 14.35 -18.42 -8.43
N SER A 248 14.38 -17.70 -9.57
CA SER A 248 13.17 -17.39 -10.34
C SER A 248 12.41 -18.65 -10.75
N GLN A 249 13.12 -19.68 -11.28
CA GLN A 249 12.49 -20.95 -11.65
C GLN A 249 11.90 -21.71 -10.44
N ALA A 250 12.49 -21.60 -9.26
CA ALA A 250 11.92 -22.20 -8.05
C ALA A 250 10.65 -21.48 -7.60
N ILE A 251 10.61 -20.16 -7.74
CA ILE A 251 9.43 -19.33 -7.49
C ILE A 251 8.28 -19.68 -8.45
N ASP A 252 8.56 -19.71 -9.76
CA ASP A 252 7.57 -20.09 -10.77
C ASP A 252 7.01 -21.51 -10.51
N TYR A 253 7.88 -22.42 -10.09
CA TYR A 253 7.47 -23.78 -9.71
C TYR A 253 6.53 -23.77 -8.50
N ALA A 254 6.86 -23.09 -7.41
CA ALA A 254 6.02 -23.03 -6.22
C ALA A 254 4.68 -22.34 -6.51
N HIS A 255 4.68 -21.24 -7.29
CA HIS A 255 3.45 -20.60 -7.74
C HIS A 255 2.55 -21.54 -8.55
N SER A 256 3.14 -22.32 -9.48
CA SER A 256 2.39 -23.32 -10.27
C SER A 256 1.76 -24.43 -9.42
N LYS A 257 2.22 -24.61 -8.18
CA LYS A 257 1.65 -25.53 -7.17
C LYS A 257 0.58 -24.87 -6.28
N GLY A 258 0.30 -23.59 -6.48
CA GLY A 258 -0.70 -22.85 -5.70
C GLY A 258 -0.15 -22.25 -4.39
N VAL A 259 1.17 -22.08 -4.26
CA VAL A 259 1.80 -21.58 -3.04
C VAL A 259 1.88 -20.06 -3.04
N VAL A 260 1.40 -19.40 -1.99
CA VAL A 260 1.58 -17.97 -1.76
C VAL A 260 3.01 -17.71 -1.27
N MET A 261 3.71 -16.76 -1.89
CA MET A 261 5.09 -16.43 -1.50
C MET A 261 5.20 -14.98 -1.04
N VAL A 262 5.79 -14.77 0.13
CA VAL A 262 5.96 -13.45 0.75
C VAL A 262 7.43 -13.24 1.07
N ALA A 263 8.00 -12.09 0.70
CA ALA A 263 9.41 -11.81 0.94
C ALA A 263 9.69 -10.37 1.38
N ALA A 264 10.79 -10.22 2.12
CA ALA A 264 11.25 -8.95 2.66
C ALA A 264 11.83 -8.04 1.57
N ALA A 265 11.40 -6.78 1.53
CA ALA A 265 11.91 -5.80 0.56
C ALA A 265 13.38 -5.42 0.79
N GLY A 266 13.93 -5.64 1.99
CA GLY A 266 15.30 -5.31 2.36
C GLY A 266 15.42 -4.13 3.32
N ASN A 267 16.59 -4.00 3.96
CA ASN A 267 16.82 -3.09 5.07
C ASN A 267 17.94 -2.05 4.80
N ALA A 268 18.18 -1.73 3.54
CA ALA A 268 19.24 -0.79 3.13
C ALA A 268 18.73 0.64 2.87
N GLY A 269 17.41 0.91 3.01
CA GLY A 269 16.81 2.20 2.67
C GLY A 269 16.84 2.52 1.17
N GLU A 270 16.97 1.52 0.31
CA GLU A 270 17.10 1.67 -1.15
C GLU A 270 15.75 1.78 -1.85
N ASN A 271 15.75 2.48 -2.99
CA ASN A 271 14.56 2.67 -3.83
C ASN A 271 14.32 1.46 -4.76
N ALA A 272 14.44 0.26 -4.23
CA ALA A 272 14.09 -0.98 -4.90
C ALA A 272 14.00 -2.11 -3.88
N ALA A 273 13.06 -3.03 -4.08
CA ALA A 273 13.04 -4.28 -3.32
C ALA A 273 14.26 -5.15 -3.67
N ALA A 274 14.77 -5.89 -2.69
CA ALA A 274 15.80 -6.90 -2.88
C ALA A 274 15.21 -8.17 -3.52
N TYR A 275 16.06 -9.08 -3.98
CA TYR A 275 15.65 -10.43 -4.37
C TYR A 275 15.57 -11.33 -3.12
N PRO A 276 14.57 -12.25 -2.98
CA PRO A 276 13.60 -12.67 -3.99
C PRO A 276 12.33 -11.80 -4.06
N ALA A 277 12.14 -10.82 -3.19
CA ALA A 277 10.92 -10.00 -3.15
C ALA A 277 10.60 -9.33 -4.51
N ARG A 278 11.61 -9.07 -5.32
CA ARG A 278 11.48 -8.40 -6.62
C ARG A 278 10.98 -9.30 -7.75
N TYR A 279 10.94 -10.62 -7.57
CA TYR A 279 10.42 -11.51 -8.61
C TYR A 279 8.90 -11.42 -8.74
N GLY A 280 8.41 -11.75 -9.93
CA GLY A 280 6.98 -12.01 -10.13
C GLY A 280 6.49 -13.12 -9.20
N HIS A 281 5.20 -13.14 -8.88
CA HIS A 281 4.57 -14.11 -7.97
C HIS A 281 5.05 -14.07 -6.50
N VAL A 282 5.85 -13.05 -6.13
CA VAL A 282 6.28 -12.84 -4.75
C VAL A 282 5.69 -11.54 -4.22
N ILE A 283 5.06 -11.59 -3.07
CA ILE A 283 4.55 -10.41 -2.37
C ILE A 283 5.71 -9.75 -1.64
N ALA A 284 6.16 -8.60 -2.16
CA ALA A 284 7.26 -7.83 -1.57
C ALA A 284 6.76 -6.91 -0.47
N VAL A 285 7.34 -7.03 0.72
CA VAL A 285 6.87 -6.34 1.92
C VAL A 285 7.87 -5.30 2.40
N SER A 286 7.45 -4.04 2.47
CA SER A 286 8.17 -2.96 3.15
C SER A 286 7.76 -2.86 4.63
N ALA A 287 8.59 -2.20 5.43
CA ALA A 287 8.36 -2.08 6.87
C ALA A 287 7.84 -0.70 7.27
N THR A 288 6.86 -0.69 8.18
CA THR A 288 6.42 0.52 8.90
C THR A 288 6.82 0.46 10.37
N ASP A 289 6.93 1.63 10.99
CA ASP A 289 7.10 1.82 12.42
C ASP A 289 5.74 1.90 13.17
N ALA A 290 5.78 2.16 14.47
CA ALA A 290 4.59 2.25 15.31
C ALA A 290 3.67 3.46 15.00
N THR A 291 4.07 4.36 14.11
CA THR A 291 3.27 5.49 13.62
C THR A 291 2.66 5.24 12.24
N ASP A 292 2.72 4.01 11.75
CA ASP A 292 2.32 3.59 10.40
C ASP A 292 3.10 4.31 9.28
N THR A 293 4.26 4.91 9.59
CA THR A 293 5.15 5.51 8.59
C THR A 293 6.24 4.52 8.17
N LYS A 294 6.79 4.69 6.96
CA LYS A 294 7.89 3.84 6.49
C LYS A 294 9.06 3.86 7.48
N ALA A 295 9.48 2.69 7.95
CA ALA A 295 10.67 2.58 8.79
C ALA A 295 11.92 3.09 8.06
N PRO A 296 12.84 3.80 8.75
CA PRO A 296 14.00 4.44 8.11
C PRO A 296 14.84 3.49 7.27
N TYR A 297 15.06 2.28 7.76
CA TYR A 297 15.86 1.25 7.10
C TYR A 297 15.16 0.55 5.93
N SER A 298 13.81 0.60 5.86
CA SER A 298 13.05 -0.16 4.87
C SER A 298 13.38 0.25 3.44
N ASN A 299 13.68 -0.72 2.59
CA ASN A 299 13.64 -0.52 1.15
C ASN A 299 12.22 -0.17 0.71
N TYR A 300 12.10 0.53 -0.41
CA TYR A 300 10.85 1.09 -0.92
C TYR A 300 10.89 1.23 -2.45
N GLY A 301 9.84 1.71 -3.07
CA GLY A 301 9.83 2.01 -4.51
C GLY A 301 9.58 0.78 -5.37
N ALA A 302 10.44 0.58 -6.36
CA ALA A 302 10.25 -0.46 -7.37
C ALA A 302 10.19 -1.87 -6.76
N GLY A 303 9.12 -2.59 -7.06
CA GLY A 303 8.91 -3.97 -6.62
C GLY A 303 8.25 -4.12 -5.24
N VAL A 304 8.01 -3.03 -4.49
CA VAL A 304 7.26 -3.12 -3.22
C VAL A 304 5.76 -3.23 -3.51
N ASN A 305 5.10 -4.22 -2.93
CA ASN A 305 3.68 -4.49 -3.15
C ASN A 305 2.78 -4.06 -1.98
N ILE A 306 3.24 -4.22 -0.72
CA ILE A 306 2.47 -3.91 0.48
C ILE A 306 3.40 -3.55 1.64
N ALA A 307 2.91 -2.82 2.62
CA ALA A 307 3.64 -2.52 3.85
C ALA A 307 2.99 -3.16 5.07
N ALA A 308 3.81 -3.51 6.05
CA ALA A 308 3.34 -4.04 7.33
C ALA A 308 4.27 -3.62 8.49
N PRO A 309 3.87 -3.81 9.76
CA PRO A 309 4.71 -3.49 10.89
C PRO A 309 6.04 -4.23 10.88
N GLY A 310 7.14 -3.51 10.74
CA GLY A 310 8.51 -4.02 10.87
C GLY A 310 9.21 -3.47 12.10
N GLY A 311 8.61 -2.46 12.70
CA GLY A 311 9.13 -1.77 13.89
C GLY A 311 10.25 -0.80 13.59
N SER A 312 10.56 0.03 14.58
CA SER A 312 11.73 0.88 14.62
C SER A 312 12.22 0.98 16.06
N LEU A 313 13.38 0.42 16.35
CA LEU A 313 14.00 0.47 17.66
C LEU A 313 14.66 1.84 17.82
N GLY A 314 14.01 2.74 18.58
CA GLY A 314 14.60 3.97 19.07
C GLY A 314 15.47 3.72 20.30
N GLU A 315 15.94 4.79 20.94
CA GLU A 315 16.76 4.72 22.17
C GLU A 315 16.07 3.91 23.30
N ALA A 316 14.73 3.97 23.38
CA ALA A 316 13.95 3.25 24.40
C ALA A 316 13.63 1.79 24.02
N GLN A 317 14.00 1.32 22.85
CA GLN A 317 13.74 -0.03 22.29
C GLN A 317 12.26 -0.49 22.33
N THR A 318 11.31 0.43 22.40
CA THR A 318 9.88 0.15 22.59
C THR A 318 9.09 0.01 21.28
N GLY A 319 9.67 0.37 20.15
CA GLY A 319 9.01 0.36 18.84
C GLY A 319 9.27 -0.89 18.00
N GLY A 320 9.91 -1.93 18.55
CA GLY A 320 10.18 -3.19 17.86
C GLY A 320 8.98 -4.14 17.86
N ILE A 321 9.14 -5.26 17.17
CA ILE A 321 8.18 -6.38 17.14
C ILE A 321 8.59 -7.38 18.20
N LEU A 322 7.71 -7.61 19.19
CA LEU A 322 7.97 -8.43 20.37
C LEU A 322 7.53 -9.89 20.14
N GLN A 323 8.47 -10.85 20.30
CA GLN A 323 8.19 -12.28 20.24
C GLN A 323 9.13 -13.07 21.18
N ASP A 324 8.73 -14.30 21.56
CA ASP A 324 9.62 -15.23 22.25
C ASP A 324 10.58 -15.87 21.23
N THR A 325 11.88 -15.80 21.49
CA THR A 325 12.89 -16.37 20.62
C THR A 325 14.11 -16.85 21.42
N ILE A 326 14.96 -17.64 20.79
CA ILE A 326 16.20 -18.09 21.40
C ILE A 326 17.23 -16.97 21.48
N VAL A 327 18.07 -17.06 22.51
CA VAL A 327 19.29 -16.28 22.65
C VAL A 327 20.46 -17.25 22.56
N PRO A 328 21.11 -17.35 21.40
CA PRO A 328 22.12 -18.39 21.16
C PRO A 328 23.23 -18.44 22.20
N ASP A 329 23.74 -17.28 22.61
CA ASP A 329 24.84 -17.17 23.59
C ASP A 329 24.45 -17.61 24.99
N LYS A 330 23.15 -17.63 25.32
CA LYS A 330 22.63 -18.01 26.64
C LYS A 330 22.06 -19.43 26.68
N GLY A 331 21.76 -20.02 25.49
CA GLY A 331 21.07 -21.31 25.41
C GLY A 331 19.66 -21.31 26.01
N THR A 332 19.02 -20.13 26.10
CA THR A 332 17.69 -19.90 26.67
C THR A 332 16.81 -19.16 25.68
N SER A 333 15.49 -19.14 25.90
CA SER A 333 14.59 -18.24 25.19
C SER A 333 14.21 -17.05 26.07
N GLU A 334 13.93 -15.93 25.42
CA GLU A 334 13.41 -14.72 26.05
C GLU A 334 12.55 -13.91 25.06
N LEU A 335 11.64 -13.11 25.59
CA LEU A 335 10.90 -12.13 24.79
C LEU A 335 11.86 -11.04 24.30
N ARG A 336 11.95 -10.87 22.98
CA ARG A 336 12.83 -9.90 22.35
C ARG A 336 12.06 -9.05 21.33
N SER A 337 12.37 -7.76 21.33
CA SER A 337 11.92 -6.83 20.31
C SER A 337 12.94 -6.74 19.19
N LEU A 338 12.54 -7.10 17.98
CA LEU A 338 13.36 -6.96 16.78
C LEU A 338 12.72 -5.96 15.80
N GLN A 339 13.52 -5.51 14.83
CA GLN A 339 13.06 -4.64 13.75
C GLN A 339 13.58 -5.13 12.40
N GLY A 340 12.80 -4.93 11.33
CA GLY A 340 13.21 -5.29 9.97
C GLY A 340 12.03 -5.54 9.05
N THR A 341 12.27 -5.46 7.73
CA THR A 341 11.33 -5.93 6.72
C THR A 341 11.03 -7.43 6.87
N SER A 342 11.91 -8.17 7.56
CA SER A 342 11.71 -9.55 7.97
C SER A 342 10.47 -9.72 8.85
N MET A 343 10.31 -8.86 9.88
CA MET A 343 9.15 -8.88 10.76
C MET A 343 7.88 -8.45 10.02
N ALA A 344 7.98 -7.44 9.15
CA ALA A 344 6.88 -7.03 8.29
C ALA A 344 6.39 -8.16 7.37
N THR A 345 7.32 -8.92 6.80
CA THR A 345 7.02 -10.11 5.96
C THR A 345 6.25 -11.16 6.76
N ALA A 346 6.65 -11.43 8.00
CA ALA A 346 5.94 -12.36 8.86
C ALA A 346 4.48 -11.92 9.15
N HIS A 347 4.22 -10.61 9.26
CA HIS A 347 2.85 -10.09 9.40
C HIS A 347 2.01 -10.38 8.17
N VAL A 348 2.53 -10.08 6.97
CA VAL A 348 1.81 -10.36 5.72
C VAL A 348 1.59 -11.85 5.53
N THR A 349 2.58 -12.68 5.86
CA THR A 349 2.49 -14.14 5.83
C THR A 349 1.40 -14.67 6.77
N GLY A 350 1.34 -14.17 8.00
CA GLY A 350 0.29 -14.54 8.96
C GLY A 350 -1.10 -14.16 8.45
N VAL A 351 -1.27 -12.96 7.89
CA VAL A 351 -2.56 -12.53 7.32
C VAL A 351 -2.91 -13.30 6.05
N ALA A 352 -1.93 -13.66 5.21
CA ALA A 352 -2.15 -14.56 4.06
C ALA A 352 -2.68 -15.92 4.52
N ALA A 353 -2.17 -16.47 5.63
CA ALA A 353 -2.67 -17.71 6.21
C ALA A 353 -4.13 -17.57 6.72
N LEU A 354 -4.49 -16.41 7.31
CA LEU A 354 -5.89 -16.12 7.69
C LEU A 354 -6.81 -16.04 6.46
N VAL A 355 -6.34 -15.45 5.35
CA VAL A 355 -7.10 -15.36 4.10
C VAL A 355 -7.33 -16.73 3.48
N LEU A 356 -6.28 -17.57 3.40
CA LEU A 356 -6.39 -18.95 2.89
C LEU A 356 -7.38 -19.78 3.72
N SER A 357 -7.28 -19.71 5.05
CA SER A 357 -8.23 -20.44 5.93
C SER A 357 -9.66 -19.94 5.82
N SER A 358 -9.88 -18.78 5.22
CA SER A 358 -11.21 -18.24 4.92
C SER A 358 -11.81 -18.76 3.61
N GLY A 359 -11.10 -19.67 2.87
CA GLY A 359 -11.60 -20.38 1.70
C GLY A 359 -11.17 -19.83 0.35
N ILE A 360 -10.10 -19.03 0.31
CA ILE A 360 -9.41 -18.62 -0.94
C ILE A 360 -8.14 -19.46 -1.06
N ASP A 361 -7.93 -20.12 -2.17
CA ASP A 361 -6.83 -21.08 -2.42
C ASP A 361 -5.94 -20.68 -3.62
N ASP A 362 -6.35 -19.73 -4.43
CA ASP A 362 -5.52 -19.21 -5.51
C ASP A 362 -4.52 -18.14 -4.99
N PRO A 363 -3.21 -18.30 -5.23
CA PRO A 363 -2.18 -17.39 -4.70
C PRO A 363 -2.30 -15.96 -5.22
N ASP A 364 -2.74 -15.78 -6.47
CA ASP A 364 -2.95 -14.45 -7.04
C ASP A 364 -4.19 -13.78 -6.45
N GLU A 365 -5.25 -14.55 -6.15
CA GLU A 365 -6.43 -14.04 -5.43
C GLU A 365 -6.08 -13.65 -3.99
N VAL A 366 -5.27 -14.43 -3.27
CA VAL A 366 -4.77 -14.07 -1.94
C VAL A 366 -3.99 -12.76 -1.99
N ALA A 367 -3.07 -12.59 -2.95
CA ALA A 367 -2.33 -11.35 -3.13
C ALA A 367 -3.27 -10.17 -3.41
N GLN A 368 -4.26 -10.34 -4.29
CA GLN A 368 -5.25 -9.31 -4.60
C GLN A 368 -6.10 -8.93 -3.37
N VAL A 369 -6.52 -9.90 -2.56
CA VAL A 369 -7.24 -9.63 -1.30
C VAL A 369 -6.40 -8.78 -0.36
N LEU A 370 -5.13 -9.11 -0.17
CA LEU A 370 -4.21 -8.35 0.67
C LEU A 370 -4.04 -6.91 0.16
N TYR A 371 -3.88 -6.73 -1.16
CA TYR A 371 -3.69 -5.40 -1.75
C TYR A 371 -4.96 -4.55 -1.67
N GLN A 372 -6.11 -5.13 -2.00
CA GLN A 372 -7.38 -4.39 -2.03
C GLN A 372 -7.90 -4.04 -0.64
N SER A 373 -7.56 -4.84 0.37
CA SER A 373 -7.96 -4.60 1.76
C SER A 373 -7.01 -3.67 2.52
N SER A 374 -5.81 -3.41 1.98
CA SER A 374 -4.80 -2.57 2.64
C SER A 374 -5.26 -1.12 2.80
N ARG A 375 -4.78 -0.46 3.86
CA ARG A 375 -5.05 0.95 4.14
C ARG A 375 -4.07 1.83 3.40
N MET A 376 -4.55 2.51 2.36
CA MET A 376 -3.72 3.37 1.53
C MET A 376 -3.39 4.70 2.23
N SER A 377 -2.13 5.11 2.15
CA SER A 377 -1.72 6.46 2.53
C SER A 377 -2.01 7.45 1.40
N ARG A 378 -2.56 8.62 1.74
CA ARG A 378 -2.88 9.67 0.75
C ARG A 378 -1.64 10.33 0.11
N THR A 379 -0.45 10.07 0.61
CA THR A 379 0.79 10.78 0.25
C THR A 379 1.98 9.84 0.03
N ASP A 380 1.77 8.68 -0.61
CA ASP A 380 2.86 7.75 -0.92
C ASP A 380 3.44 7.95 -2.32
N GLU A 381 4.20 9.05 -2.51
CA GLU A 381 4.79 9.40 -3.81
C GLU A 381 5.91 8.50 -4.27
N LEU A 382 6.63 7.93 -3.33
CA LEU A 382 7.83 7.15 -3.60
C LEU A 382 7.57 5.64 -3.50
N ASN A 383 6.29 5.26 -3.43
CA ASN A 383 5.88 3.87 -3.26
C ASN A 383 6.54 3.23 -2.03
N TYR A 384 6.43 3.91 -0.88
CA TYR A 384 6.93 3.42 0.39
C TYR A 384 6.13 2.21 0.90
N LEU A 385 4.82 2.20 0.60
CA LEU A 385 3.85 1.30 1.20
C LEU A 385 3.19 0.33 0.18
N GLY A 386 3.54 0.42 -1.09
CA GLY A 386 2.89 -0.40 -2.13
C GLY A 386 1.39 -0.09 -2.24
N ALA A 387 0.56 -1.14 -2.18
CA ALA A 387 -0.89 -1.01 -2.16
C ALA A 387 -1.41 -0.31 -0.89
N GLY A 388 -0.60 -0.29 0.18
CA GLY A 388 -0.93 0.36 1.45
C GLY A 388 -0.44 -0.43 2.64
N HIS A 389 -0.87 -0.02 3.83
CA HIS A 389 -0.57 -0.68 5.09
C HIS A 389 -1.53 -1.87 5.31
N LEU A 390 -1.01 -3.02 5.70
CA LEU A 390 -1.74 -4.27 5.94
C LEU A 390 -2.92 -4.06 6.92
N ASP A 391 -4.08 -4.67 6.59
CA ASP A 391 -5.26 -4.71 7.46
C ASP A 391 -5.86 -6.12 7.47
N ALA A 392 -5.63 -6.85 8.55
CA ALA A 392 -6.05 -8.25 8.68
C ALA A 392 -7.57 -8.41 8.72
N ALA A 393 -8.27 -7.52 9.44
CA ALA A 393 -9.73 -7.56 9.52
C ALA A 393 -10.39 -7.32 8.16
N ALA A 394 -9.89 -6.34 7.42
CA ALA A 394 -10.39 -6.04 6.09
C ALA A 394 -10.08 -7.18 5.09
N ALA A 395 -8.89 -7.81 5.19
CA ALA A 395 -8.48 -8.93 4.35
C ALA A 395 -9.38 -10.16 4.57
N VAL A 396 -9.54 -10.60 5.81
CA VAL A 396 -10.42 -11.75 6.15
C VAL A 396 -11.87 -11.48 5.76
N LYS A 397 -12.35 -10.27 6.04
CA LYS A 397 -13.70 -9.89 5.63
C LYS A 397 -13.88 -9.91 4.11
N LEU A 398 -12.90 -9.44 3.35
CA LEU A 398 -12.94 -9.47 1.89
C LEU A 398 -12.91 -10.91 1.37
N ALA A 399 -12.08 -11.77 1.93
CA ALA A 399 -11.98 -13.19 1.61
C ALA A 399 -13.32 -13.91 1.79
N GLN A 400 -14.02 -13.67 2.91
CA GLN A 400 -15.30 -14.30 3.22
C GLN A 400 -16.47 -13.82 2.35
N VAL A 401 -16.41 -12.57 1.91
CA VAL A 401 -17.50 -11.95 1.14
C VAL A 401 -17.37 -12.20 -0.35
N GLY A 402 -16.20 -12.63 -0.81
CA GLY A 402 -15.91 -13.00 -2.18
C GLY A 402 -15.93 -11.87 -3.20
N GLN A 403 -16.47 -10.69 -2.89
CA GLN A 403 -16.43 -9.48 -3.74
C GLN A 403 -16.83 -8.23 -2.93
N ILE A 404 -16.10 -7.14 -3.16
CA ILE A 404 -16.47 -5.82 -2.62
C ILE A 404 -17.81 -5.38 -3.23
N SER A 405 -18.80 -5.06 -2.41
CA SER A 405 -20.03 -4.48 -2.94
C SER A 405 -19.71 -3.16 -3.67
N PRO A 406 -20.45 -2.78 -4.74
CA PRO A 406 -20.24 -1.48 -5.39
C PRO A 406 -20.26 -0.31 -4.41
N ARG A 407 -21.04 -0.41 -3.35
CA ARG A 407 -21.14 0.59 -2.30
C ARG A 407 -19.90 0.64 -1.41
N ASP A 408 -19.30 -0.51 -1.11
CA ASP A 408 -18.06 -0.62 -0.35
C ASP A 408 -16.87 -0.21 -1.22
N PHE A 409 -16.88 -0.57 -2.51
CA PHE A 409 -15.92 -0.11 -3.51
C PHE A 409 -15.94 1.42 -3.65
N PHE A 410 -17.12 2.07 -3.80
CA PHE A 410 -17.20 3.54 -3.85
C PHE A 410 -16.83 4.18 -2.50
N ARG A 411 -17.14 3.54 -1.38
CA ARG A 411 -16.74 3.99 -0.04
C ARG A 411 -15.24 3.86 0.14
N TRP A 412 -14.64 2.77 -0.33
CA TRP A 412 -13.20 2.57 -0.39
C TRP A 412 -12.52 3.62 -1.29
N LEU A 413 -13.01 3.84 -2.52
CA LEU A 413 -12.52 4.90 -3.41
C LEU A 413 -12.57 6.28 -2.73
N ASN A 414 -13.66 6.59 -2.01
CA ASN A 414 -13.80 7.86 -1.32
C ASN A 414 -12.86 7.98 -0.11
N ARG A 415 -12.77 6.92 0.72
CA ARG A 415 -11.88 6.89 1.91
C ARG A 415 -10.41 6.99 1.52
N ASN A 416 -10.02 6.34 0.44
CA ASN A 416 -8.65 6.36 -0.07
C ASN A 416 -8.36 7.58 -0.97
N GLY A 417 -9.31 8.48 -1.12
CA GLY A 417 -9.11 9.72 -1.87
C GLY A 417 -9.18 9.60 -3.38
N TYR A 418 -9.43 8.40 -3.93
CA TYR A 418 -9.53 8.19 -5.40
C TYR A 418 -10.64 9.00 -6.06
N LEU A 419 -11.71 9.35 -5.34
CA LEU A 419 -12.75 10.25 -5.85
C LEU A 419 -12.38 11.73 -5.72
N ASN A 420 -11.25 12.05 -5.11
CA ASN A 420 -10.74 13.39 -5.06
C ASN A 420 -9.91 13.66 -6.32
N LEU A 421 -10.31 14.66 -7.11
CA LEU A 421 -9.58 15.06 -8.31
C LEU A 421 -8.09 15.37 -8.04
N ARG A 422 -7.76 15.87 -6.84
CA ARG A 422 -6.37 16.08 -6.43
C ARG A 422 -5.54 14.82 -6.35
N PHE A 423 -6.15 13.66 -6.04
CA PHE A 423 -5.43 12.39 -6.07
C PHE A 423 -4.87 12.09 -7.47
N TRP A 424 -5.67 12.32 -8.51
CA TRP A 424 -5.28 12.00 -9.90
C TRP A 424 -4.35 13.04 -10.52
N PHE A 425 -4.48 14.32 -10.13
CA PHE A 425 -3.76 15.43 -10.75
C PHE A 425 -2.62 15.98 -9.92
N ASP A 426 -2.61 15.72 -8.62
CA ASP A 426 -1.66 16.35 -7.67
C ASP A 426 -0.79 15.35 -6.93
N GLY A 427 -1.10 14.03 -6.99
CA GLY A 427 -0.38 12.98 -6.25
C GLY A 427 -0.17 13.30 -4.76
N GLY A 428 -0.93 14.26 -4.22
CA GLY A 428 -0.82 14.73 -2.83
C GLY A 428 0.39 15.62 -2.52
N VAL A 429 1.32 15.82 -3.47
CA VAL A 429 2.62 16.46 -3.20
C VAL A 429 2.91 17.66 -4.09
N VAL A 430 2.27 17.75 -5.25
CA VAL A 430 2.51 18.88 -6.14
C VAL A 430 1.38 19.89 -5.98
N ALA A 431 1.63 20.98 -5.28
CA ALA A 431 0.72 22.10 -5.27
C ALA A 431 0.41 22.53 -6.71
N LEU A 432 -0.81 22.28 -7.18
CA LEU A 432 -1.25 22.61 -8.55
C LEU A 432 -0.93 24.07 -8.91
N LEU A 433 -1.16 24.99 -7.96
CA LEU A 433 -0.92 26.41 -8.13
C LEU A 433 0.53 26.77 -8.49
N PRO A 434 1.59 26.30 -7.79
CA PRO A 434 2.97 26.51 -8.22
C PRO A 434 3.27 25.98 -9.62
N LYS A 435 2.76 24.81 -9.98
CA LYS A 435 3.00 24.22 -11.30
C LYS A 435 2.32 25.02 -12.41
N VAL A 436 1.08 25.42 -12.23
CA VAL A 436 0.41 26.34 -13.13
C VAL A 436 1.16 27.65 -13.23
N GLY A 437 1.62 28.21 -12.10
CA GLY A 437 2.46 29.41 -12.08
C GLY A 437 3.78 29.25 -12.87
N MET A 438 4.45 28.11 -12.75
CA MET A 438 5.68 27.80 -13.49
C MET A 438 5.42 27.73 -15.01
N VAL A 439 4.31 27.10 -15.43
CA VAL A 439 3.91 27.05 -16.84
C VAL A 439 3.57 28.45 -17.36
N LEU A 440 2.68 29.17 -16.68
CA LEU A 440 2.28 30.52 -17.08
C LEU A 440 3.47 31.48 -17.09
N GLY A 441 4.36 31.38 -16.11
CA GLY A 441 5.61 32.16 -16.05
C GLY A 441 6.52 31.86 -17.24
N SER A 442 6.65 30.61 -17.67
CA SER A 442 7.44 30.24 -18.85
C SER A 442 6.88 30.82 -20.15
N TYR A 443 5.56 30.81 -20.31
CA TYR A 443 4.90 31.43 -21.45
C TYR A 443 5.02 32.96 -21.41
N LEU A 444 4.91 33.57 -20.23
CA LEU A 444 5.11 35.00 -20.04
C LEU A 444 6.55 35.41 -20.40
N LEU A 445 7.55 34.66 -19.95
CA LEU A 445 8.96 34.90 -20.29
C LEU A 445 9.18 34.79 -21.81
N ALA A 446 8.63 33.76 -22.43
CA ALA A 446 8.69 33.59 -23.88
C ALA A 446 8.02 34.75 -24.63
N TRP A 447 6.85 35.20 -24.16
CA TRP A 447 6.13 36.33 -24.74
C TRP A 447 6.89 37.65 -24.57
N LEU A 448 7.47 37.93 -23.39
CA LEU A 448 8.28 39.11 -23.14
C LEU A 448 9.52 39.15 -24.05
N LEU A 449 10.27 38.05 -24.14
CA LEU A 449 11.40 37.96 -25.03
C LEU A 449 11.02 38.19 -26.47
N ARG A 450 9.88 37.64 -26.92
CA ARG A 450 9.36 37.88 -28.28
C ARG A 450 8.97 39.33 -28.53
N THR A 451 8.41 40.00 -27.51
CA THR A 451 7.94 41.39 -27.62
C THR A 451 9.11 42.38 -27.67
N TYR A 452 10.12 42.15 -26.85
CA TYR A 452 11.26 43.09 -26.72
C TYR A 452 12.44 42.75 -27.64
N LEU A 453 12.51 41.55 -28.18
CA LEU A 453 13.51 41.13 -29.16
C LEU A 453 12.84 40.94 -30.51
N PRO A 454 13.09 41.82 -31.52
CA PRO A 454 12.46 41.72 -32.85
C PRO A 454 13.01 40.55 -33.65
N MET A 455 12.75 39.34 -33.22
CA MET A 455 13.21 38.11 -33.81
C MET A 455 12.02 37.33 -34.39
N GLY A 456 12.14 36.86 -35.60
CA GLY A 456 11.08 36.18 -36.36
C GLY A 456 10.77 34.75 -35.92
N TRP A 457 10.66 34.50 -34.60
CA TRP A 457 10.31 33.18 -34.13
C TRP A 457 8.80 32.98 -33.99
N ALA A 458 8.33 31.86 -34.53
CA ALA A 458 6.92 31.49 -34.45
C ALA A 458 6.67 30.54 -33.29
N TRP A 459 5.50 30.66 -32.67
CA TRP A 459 4.98 29.65 -31.77
C TRP A 459 4.80 28.34 -32.56
N ASN A 460 5.47 27.29 -32.11
CA ASN A 460 5.33 25.94 -32.66
C ASN A 460 5.28 24.89 -31.55
N GLY A 461 4.85 23.68 -31.92
CA GLY A 461 4.66 22.59 -30.95
C GLY A 461 5.94 22.21 -30.21
N TRP A 462 7.11 22.35 -30.79
CA TRP A 462 8.39 22.05 -30.17
C TRP A 462 8.76 23.08 -29.10
N LEU A 463 8.52 24.35 -29.35
CA LEU A 463 8.75 25.40 -28.34
C LEU A 463 7.80 25.23 -27.16
N THR A 464 6.52 25.00 -27.43
CA THR A 464 5.51 24.81 -26.36
C THR A 464 5.74 23.56 -25.55
N SER A 465 6.14 22.45 -26.17
CA SER A 465 6.52 21.23 -25.45
C SER A 465 7.78 21.44 -24.61
N GLY A 466 8.77 22.18 -25.12
CA GLY A 466 9.95 22.56 -24.36
C GLY A 466 9.61 23.42 -23.15
N LEU A 467 8.78 24.45 -23.30
CA LEU A 467 8.30 25.29 -22.18
C LEU A 467 7.65 24.43 -21.08
N MET A 468 6.82 23.48 -21.47
CA MET A 468 6.14 22.57 -20.54
C MET A 468 7.12 21.64 -19.83
N VAL A 469 7.98 20.94 -20.56
CA VAL A 469 8.97 20.01 -20.00
C VAL A 469 9.97 20.72 -19.09
N GLY A 470 10.41 21.92 -19.45
CA GLY A 470 11.32 22.71 -18.64
C GLY A 470 10.69 23.25 -17.36
N SER A 471 9.43 23.68 -17.41
CA SER A 471 8.78 24.38 -16.27
C SER A 471 8.10 23.43 -15.28
N ALA A 472 7.34 22.49 -15.76
CA ALA A 472 6.50 21.64 -14.88
C ALA A 472 6.49 20.15 -15.27
N GLY A 473 7.12 19.80 -16.41
CA GLY A 473 6.94 18.47 -16.98
C GLY A 473 5.48 18.23 -17.41
N ALA A 474 5.14 17.00 -17.72
CA ALA A 474 3.75 16.58 -17.90
C ALA A 474 3.12 16.30 -16.51
N PHE A 475 3.10 17.32 -15.63
CA PHE A 475 2.75 17.18 -14.20
C PHE A 475 1.42 16.47 -13.94
N LEU A 476 0.50 16.49 -14.90
CA LEU A 476 -0.74 15.72 -14.82
C LEU A 476 -0.50 14.20 -14.82
N LEU A 477 0.63 13.74 -15.40
CA LEU A 477 0.98 12.31 -15.40
C LEU A 477 1.61 11.87 -14.06
N ARG A 478 2.13 12.79 -13.25
CA ARG A 478 2.81 12.47 -12.00
C ARG A 478 1.88 11.86 -10.95
N GLY A 479 0.59 12.19 -10.98
CA GLY A 479 -0.45 11.64 -10.12
C GLY A 479 -1.18 10.44 -10.74
N LEU A 480 -0.86 10.03 -11.95
CA LEU A 480 -1.49 8.89 -12.60
C LEU A 480 -0.93 7.59 -12.00
N TYR A 481 -1.70 6.99 -11.10
CA TYR A 481 -1.41 5.67 -10.57
C TYR A 481 -1.89 4.63 -11.58
N VAL A 482 -0.96 3.95 -12.23
CA VAL A 482 -1.26 2.80 -13.10
C VAL A 482 -0.89 1.55 -12.32
N PHE A 483 -1.89 0.75 -11.97
CA PHE A 483 -1.70 -0.53 -11.28
C PHE A 483 -0.70 -1.39 -12.07
N ASP A 484 0.20 -2.07 -11.36
CA ASP A 484 1.19 -3.03 -11.90
C ASP A 484 2.30 -2.46 -12.80
N LEU A 485 2.41 -1.15 -12.95
CA LEU A 485 3.54 -0.54 -13.64
C LEU A 485 4.45 0.22 -12.66
N PRO A 486 5.79 0.14 -12.85
CA PRO A 486 6.72 0.95 -12.09
C PRO A 486 6.33 2.43 -12.19
N GLN A 487 6.12 3.10 -11.07
CA GLN A 487 5.69 4.50 -11.05
C GLN A 487 6.78 5.47 -11.55
N TRP A 488 8.04 5.05 -11.52
CA TRP A 488 9.17 5.91 -11.88
C TRP A 488 9.11 6.51 -13.30
N PRO A 489 8.64 5.80 -14.37
CA PRO A 489 8.53 6.42 -15.69
C PRO A 489 7.52 7.58 -15.70
N MET A 490 6.39 7.40 -15.01
CA MET A 490 5.35 8.43 -14.91
C MET A 490 5.84 9.62 -14.07
N ARG A 491 6.60 9.36 -13.01
CA ARG A 491 7.23 10.40 -12.18
C ARG A 491 8.26 11.20 -12.97
N VAL A 492 9.12 10.52 -13.74
CA VAL A 492 10.11 11.19 -14.61
C VAL A 492 9.42 12.04 -15.67
N MET A 493 8.43 11.49 -16.39
CA MET A 493 7.66 12.24 -17.40
C MET A 493 6.86 13.39 -16.79
N GLY A 494 6.33 13.21 -15.60
CA GLY A 494 5.56 14.20 -14.86
C GLY A 494 6.42 15.26 -14.16
N SER A 495 7.75 15.14 -14.16
CA SER A 495 8.65 16.07 -13.50
C SER A 495 9.23 17.08 -14.48
N SER A 496 9.44 18.32 -14.01
CA SER A 496 10.25 19.30 -14.74
C SER A 496 11.73 18.90 -14.74
N ILE A 497 12.50 19.46 -15.67
CA ILE A 497 13.97 19.23 -15.71
C ILE A 497 14.64 19.48 -14.35
N PRO A 498 14.38 20.58 -13.62
CA PRO A 498 14.93 20.78 -12.28
C PRO A 498 14.57 19.71 -11.26
N GLU A 499 13.41 19.07 -11.42
CA GLU A 499 12.89 18.06 -10.50
C GLU A 499 13.30 16.62 -10.84
N LEU A 500 14.00 16.39 -11.97
CA LEU A 500 14.44 15.04 -12.36
C LEU A 500 15.29 14.38 -11.26
N GLY A 501 16.09 15.16 -10.54
CA GLY A 501 16.87 14.65 -9.42
C GLY A 501 16.03 14.11 -8.27
N THR A 502 14.84 14.65 -8.04
CA THR A 502 13.88 14.15 -7.02
C THR A 502 13.07 12.97 -7.53
N ALA A 503 12.84 12.89 -8.83
CA ALA A 503 12.09 11.78 -9.45
C ALA A 503 12.91 10.50 -9.56
N ILE A 504 14.24 10.63 -9.73
CA ILE A 504 15.18 9.51 -9.88
C ILE A 504 15.82 9.15 -8.53
N GLY A 505 16.16 10.16 -7.71
CA GLY A 505 16.76 9.99 -6.38
C GLY A 505 15.71 10.22 -5.29
N ALA A 506 15.63 9.33 -4.36
CA ALA A 506 14.65 9.23 -3.29
C ALA A 506 14.57 10.41 -2.29
N SER A 507 15.16 11.54 -2.57
CA SER A 507 15.13 12.71 -1.68
C SER A 507 14.07 13.70 -2.15
N GLY A 508 13.14 14.11 -1.28
CA GLY A 508 12.21 15.23 -1.53
C GLY A 508 12.89 16.61 -1.69
N VAL A 509 14.20 16.62 -2.01
CA VAL A 509 15.09 17.78 -2.05
C VAL A 509 15.62 17.94 -3.48
N LEU A 510 15.58 19.16 -4.02
CA LEU A 510 16.08 19.44 -5.37
C LEU A 510 17.59 19.17 -5.47
N ASN A 511 17.99 18.45 -6.54
CA ASN A 511 19.41 18.22 -6.82
C ASN A 511 20.00 19.45 -7.52
N PRO A 512 21.08 20.06 -7.03
CA PRO A 512 21.69 21.26 -7.62
C PRO A 512 22.13 21.09 -9.07
N ILE A 513 22.46 19.87 -9.52
CA ILE A 513 22.87 19.62 -10.90
C ILE A 513 21.67 19.75 -11.84
N THR A 514 20.54 19.10 -11.52
CA THR A 514 19.33 19.19 -12.32
C THR A 514 18.62 20.52 -12.17
N ALA A 515 18.69 21.14 -10.98
CA ALA A 515 18.15 22.45 -10.66
C ALA A 515 19.16 23.60 -11.01
N SER A 516 19.85 23.48 -12.12
CA SER A 516 20.82 24.47 -12.61
C SER A 516 20.69 24.72 -14.10
N ALA A 517 21.51 25.67 -14.60
CA ALA A 517 21.62 25.98 -16.03
C ALA A 517 22.43 24.93 -16.84
N LEU A 518 23.02 23.91 -16.19
CA LEU A 518 23.87 22.93 -16.87
C LEU A 518 23.12 22.07 -17.88
N ILE A 519 21.93 21.57 -17.51
CA ILE A 519 21.12 20.77 -18.44
C ILE A 519 20.60 21.62 -19.60
N PRO A 520 20.02 22.83 -19.39
CA PRO A 520 19.71 23.76 -20.47
C PRO A 520 20.88 24.05 -21.40
N LEU A 521 22.08 24.30 -20.86
CA LEU A 521 23.30 24.52 -21.65
C LEU A 521 23.62 23.31 -22.52
N GLY A 522 23.57 22.09 -21.95
CA GLY A 522 23.78 20.85 -22.69
C GLY A 522 22.76 20.65 -23.81
N LEU A 523 21.47 20.88 -23.53
CA LEU A 523 20.41 20.77 -24.53
C LEU A 523 20.60 21.78 -25.68
N LEU A 524 20.93 23.03 -25.39
CA LEU A 524 21.22 24.04 -26.40
C LEU A 524 22.45 23.66 -27.21
N SER A 525 23.54 23.22 -26.57
CA SER A 525 24.76 22.81 -27.26
C SER A 525 24.54 21.66 -28.25
N LEU A 526 23.68 20.72 -27.90
CA LEU A 526 23.40 19.56 -28.75
C LEU A 526 22.36 19.84 -29.82
N LEU A 527 21.35 20.66 -29.57
CA LEU A 527 20.16 20.77 -30.40
C LEU A 527 20.06 22.09 -31.17
N LEU A 528 20.92 23.08 -30.89
CA LEU A 528 20.83 24.39 -31.54
C LEU A 528 21.05 24.34 -33.08
N SER A 529 21.81 23.37 -33.58
CA SER A 529 22.01 23.14 -35.02
C SER A 529 20.85 22.42 -35.70
N HIS A 530 19.96 21.79 -34.92
CA HIS A 530 18.86 21.00 -35.48
C HIS A 530 17.66 21.89 -35.83
N HIS A 531 17.12 21.77 -37.03
CA HIS A 531 16.09 22.66 -37.59
C HIS A 531 14.83 22.79 -36.72
N THR A 532 14.36 21.72 -36.11
CA THR A 532 13.12 21.67 -35.28
C THR A 532 13.40 21.60 -33.78
N LEU A 533 14.35 20.75 -33.34
CA LEU A 533 14.62 20.51 -31.95
C LEU A 533 15.28 21.67 -31.22
N LYS A 534 15.88 22.63 -31.95
CA LYS A 534 16.36 23.90 -31.36
C LYS A 534 15.26 24.65 -30.62
N TRP A 535 14.02 24.62 -31.13
CA TRP A 535 12.88 25.26 -30.46
C TRP A 535 12.48 24.57 -29.16
N PHE A 536 12.58 23.24 -29.11
CA PHE A 536 12.42 22.49 -27.88
C PHE A 536 13.50 22.86 -26.85
N ALA A 537 14.76 22.94 -27.25
CA ALA A 537 15.85 23.31 -26.33
C ALA A 537 15.69 24.74 -25.80
N MET A 538 15.29 25.69 -26.65
CA MET A 538 15.00 27.07 -26.22
C MET A 538 13.80 27.12 -25.27
N GLY A 539 12.71 26.43 -25.60
CA GLY A 539 11.53 26.34 -24.74
C GLY A 539 11.86 25.73 -23.38
N SER A 540 12.61 24.61 -23.38
CA SER A 540 13.06 23.98 -22.14
C SER A 540 13.90 24.90 -21.27
N THR A 541 14.80 25.68 -21.87
CA THR A 541 15.64 26.65 -21.17
C THR A 541 14.81 27.73 -20.48
N LEU A 542 13.80 28.28 -21.17
CA LEU A 542 12.87 29.27 -20.61
C LEU A 542 11.96 28.63 -19.53
N GLY A 543 11.52 27.39 -19.76
CA GLY A 543 10.76 26.64 -18.77
C GLY A 543 11.54 26.43 -17.47
N VAL A 544 12.79 26.01 -17.59
CA VAL A 544 13.70 25.85 -16.44
C VAL A 544 13.90 27.19 -15.71
N ALA A 545 14.11 28.29 -16.42
CA ALA A 545 14.22 29.60 -15.80
C ALA A 545 13.00 29.95 -14.94
N SER A 546 11.79 29.72 -15.45
CA SER A 546 10.53 29.95 -14.72
C SER A 546 10.41 29.02 -13.50
N CYS A 547 10.72 27.74 -13.67
CA CYS A 547 10.69 26.76 -12.57
C CYS A 547 11.64 27.16 -11.43
N LEU A 548 12.89 27.51 -11.75
CA LEU A 548 13.89 27.90 -10.76
C LEU A 548 13.52 29.21 -10.05
N ALA A 549 12.99 30.19 -10.77
CA ALA A 549 12.58 31.47 -10.20
C ALA A 549 11.42 31.30 -9.20
N ILE A 550 10.41 30.52 -9.55
CA ILE A 550 9.27 30.27 -8.66
C ILE A 550 9.70 29.39 -7.48
N SER A 551 10.52 28.36 -7.72
CA SER A 551 11.06 27.52 -6.66
C SER A 551 11.88 28.33 -5.65
N ALA A 552 12.63 29.32 -6.10
CA ALA A 552 13.40 30.20 -5.21
C ALA A 552 12.51 31.01 -4.24
N VAL A 553 11.30 31.37 -4.68
CA VAL A 553 10.32 32.11 -3.84
C VAL A 553 9.65 31.18 -2.83
N LEU A 554 9.46 29.90 -3.19
CA LEU A 554 8.81 28.90 -2.33
C LEU A 554 9.73 28.31 -1.26
N SER A 555 10.96 28.84 -1.10
CA SER A 555 11.95 28.42 -0.09
C SER A 555 12.30 26.93 -0.14
N PRO A 556 12.78 26.39 -1.27
CA PRO A 556 13.12 24.99 -1.40
C PRO A 556 14.38 24.63 -0.61
N THR A 557 14.52 23.35 -0.31
CA THR A 557 15.78 22.77 0.14
C THR A 557 16.54 22.18 -1.06
N LEU A 558 17.86 22.42 -1.10
CA LEU A 558 18.77 21.88 -2.11
C LEU A 558 19.70 20.85 -1.47
N LEU A 559 19.90 19.74 -2.14
CA LEU A 559 20.84 18.71 -1.73
C LEU A 559 22.24 19.35 -1.60
N TRP A 560 22.94 19.09 -0.52
CA TRP A 560 24.26 19.62 -0.11
C TRP A 560 24.33 21.12 0.22
N LEU A 561 23.35 21.91 -0.20
CA LEU A 561 23.36 23.37 0.04
C LEU A 561 22.37 23.79 1.14
N GLY A 562 21.49 22.88 1.61
CA GLY A 562 20.47 23.18 2.60
C GLY A 562 19.36 24.07 2.06
N GLY A 563 18.67 24.76 2.96
CA GLY A 563 17.51 25.63 2.65
C GLY A 563 17.78 27.11 2.90
N GLY A 564 16.72 27.92 2.72
CA GLY A 564 16.75 29.36 3.01
C GLY A 564 17.46 30.22 1.96
N ALA A 565 18.07 31.31 2.37
CA ALA A 565 18.61 32.33 1.46
C ALA A 565 19.65 31.80 0.46
N ILE A 566 20.51 30.86 0.87
CA ILE A 566 21.55 30.29 0.01
C ILE A 566 20.90 29.51 -1.15
N ALA A 567 19.91 28.70 -0.87
CA ALA A 567 19.17 27.95 -1.89
C ALA A 567 18.45 28.91 -2.85
N SER A 568 17.78 29.92 -2.34
CA SER A 568 17.09 30.91 -3.16
C SER A 568 18.06 31.70 -4.06
N ILE A 569 19.21 32.14 -3.56
CA ILE A 569 20.23 32.81 -4.35
C ILE A 569 20.78 31.89 -5.45
N PHE A 570 21.06 30.62 -5.13
CA PHE A 570 21.53 29.66 -6.11
C PHE A 570 20.52 29.50 -7.25
N LEU A 571 19.24 29.32 -6.92
CA LEU A 571 18.17 29.13 -7.91
C LEU A 571 17.94 30.37 -8.77
N LEU A 572 17.95 31.57 -8.18
CA LEU A 572 17.80 32.83 -8.92
C LEU A 572 18.98 33.09 -9.86
N ALA A 573 20.21 32.81 -9.40
CA ALA A 573 21.40 32.95 -10.24
C ALA A 573 21.32 32.00 -11.47
N ASN A 574 20.92 30.74 -11.24
CA ASN A 574 20.73 29.77 -12.34
C ASN A 574 19.54 30.12 -13.25
N ALA A 575 18.46 30.68 -12.73
CA ALA A 575 17.35 31.21 -13.54
C ALA A 575 17.85 32.36 -14.46
N GLY A 576 18.65 33.25 -13.93
CA GLY A 576 19.30 34.32 -14.71
C GLY A 576 20.24 33.77 -15.80
N CYS A 577 21.04 32.74 -15.48
CA CYS A 577 21.87 32.05 -16.47
C CYS A 577 21.04 31.41 -17.59
N CYS A 578 19.92 30.78 -17.27
CA CYS A 578 19.01 30.20 -18.26
C CYS A 578 18.42 31.29 -19.17
N LEU A 579 18.01 32.44 -18.62
CA LEU A 579 17.53 33.57 -19.43
C LEU A 579 18.62 34.11 -20.37
N ALA A 580 19.85 34.25 -19.89
CA ALA A 580 21.01 34.70 -20.69
C ALA A 580 21.31 33.69 -21.82
N LEU A 581 21.27 32.37 -21.54
CA LEU A 581 21.44 31.32 -22.53
C LEU A 581 20.34 31.35 -23.60
N ALA A 582 19.08 31.50 -23.19
CA ALA A 582 17.96 31.63 -24.12
C ALA A 582 18.11 32.89 -25.00
N TYR A 583 18.48 34.00 -24.43
CA TYR A 583 18.75 35.25 -25.16
C TYR A 583 19.86 35.08 -26.20
N LEU A 584 21.00 34.49 -25.79
CA LEU A 584 22.14 34.26 -26.69
C LEU A 584 21.77 33.29 -27.84
N ALA A 585 21.06 32.23 -27.52
CA ALA A 585 20.57 31.26 -28.52
C ALA A 585 19.64 31.93 -29.53
N LEU A 586 18.71 32.75 -29.08
CA LEU A 586 17.80 33.51 -29.95
C LEU A 586 18.55 34.55 -30.82
N LYS A 587 19.53 35.24 -30.24
CA LYS A 587 20.34 36.22 -30.99
C LYS A 587 21.19 35.58 -32.08
N THR A 588 21.75 34.39 -31.83
CA THR A 588 22.50 33.64 -32.85
C THR A 588 21.60 33.14 -33.96
N GLU A 589 20.34 32.79 -33.68
CA GLU A 589 19.37 32.38 -34.70
C GLU A 589 18.87 33.56 -35.55
N ALA A 590 18.74 34.73 -34.96
CA ALA A 590 18.36 35.94 -35.71
C ALA A 590 19.47 36.46 -36.67
N ALA A 591 20.72 36.06 -36.41
CA ALA A 591 21.87 36.42 -37.21
C ALA A 591 22.15 35.44 -38.36
N ARG A 592 21.48 34.31 -38.38
CA ARG A 592 21.45 33.32 -39.46
C ARG A 592 20.29 33.56 -40.41
#